data_11b4d268004f457db7fdbb369183286b
#
_entry.id   11b4d268004f457db7fdbb369183286b
#
_cell.length_a   1.000
_cell.length_b   1.000
_cell.length_c   1.000
_cell.angle_alpha   90.00
_cell.angle_beta   90.00
_cell.angle_gamma   90.00
#
_symmetry.space_group_name_H-M   'P 1'
#
loop_
_entity.id
_entity.type
_entity.pdbx_description
1 polymer ?
#
loop_
_entity_poly.entity_id
_entity_poly.type
_entity_poly.pdbx_seq_one_letter_code
_entity_poly.pdbx_strand_id
1 'polypeptide(L)'
;AEDYKISSYCGHDNNIPIRMNELVTNMDFDFIISVDGDDILCAPEGIRQVYNSIKKGNNFIKTTSYPFGMNSMGMSKMFLKNSLDNLKNIETRDVETGWGWVFDEDKCVLIDGGYPKDERLRFTLDYPDDFIFFNKIILSDFDITSVKTKTIIDHVLKNRIFSENIYLN
;
A
#
# COMPACT_ATOMS: atom_id res chain seq x y z
N ALA A 1 8.18 13.58 -10.57
CA ALA A 1 9.29 12.65 -10.26
C ALA A 1 10.62 13.39 -10.28
N GLU A 2 10.95 14.11 -11.36
CA GLU A 2 12.25 14.81 -11.52
C GLU A 2 12.52 15.83 -10.40
N ASP A 3 11.53 16.66 -10.04
CA ASP A 3 11.66 17.69 -9.01
C ASP A 3 12.00 17.11 -7.62
N TYR A 4 11.58 15.88 -7.36
CA TYR A 4 11.81 15.18 -6.08
C TYR A 4 12.91 14.11 -6.15
N LYS A 5 13.62 14.00 -7.28
CA LYS A 5 14.65 12.97 -7.52
C LYS A 5 14.15 11.55 -7.29
N ILE A 6 12.89 11.30 -7.65
CA ILE A 6 12.27 9.99 -7.57
C ILE A 6 12.30 9.35 -8.94
N SER A 7 12.80 8.12 -9.04
CA SER A 7 12.78 7.36 -10.28
C SER A 7 11.35 7.06 -10.71
N SER A 8 11.08 7.10 -11.99
CA SER A 8 9.80 6.71 -12.59
C SER A 8 10.01 5.56 -13.55
N TYR A 9 9.01 4.70 -13.65
CA TYR A 9 8.98 3.58 -14.57
C TYR A 9 7.61 3.51 -15.24
N CYS A 10 7.61 3.46 -16.58
CA CYS A 10 6.41 3.19 -17.37
C CYS A 10 6.49 1.74 -17.85
N GLY A 11 5.59 0.89 -17.37
CA GLY A 11 5.46 -0.50 -17.78
C GLY A 11 4.11 -0.74 -18.44
N HIS A 12 3.61 -1.96 -18.34
CA HIS A 12 2.33 -2.38 -18.94
C HIS A 12 1.17 -1.43 -18.60
N ASP A 13 0.40 -1.01 -19.61
CA ASP A 13 -0.59 0.06 -19.46
C ASP A 13 -1.74 -0.31 -18.50
N ASN A 14 -2.30 -1.52 -18.66
CA ASN A 14 -3.54 -1.94 -18.00
C ASN A 14 -3.36 -3.15 -17.09
N ASN A 15 -2.15 -3.40 -16.57
CA ASN A 15 -1.92 -4.57 -15.72
C ASN A 15 -0.84 -4.29 -14.67
N ILE A 16 -1.28 -3.99 -13.45
CA ILE A 16 -0.38 -3.65 -12.33
C ILE A 16 0.58 -4.81 -11.98
N PRO A 17 0.15 -6.08 -11.83
CA PRO A 17 1.07 -7.19 -11.55
C PRO A 17 2.15 -7.38 -12.61
N ILE A 18 1.82 -7.23 -13.90
CA ILE A 18 2.81 -7.28 -14.98
C ILE A 18 3.77 -6.12 -14.89
N ARG A 19 3.26 -4.90 -14.70
CA ARG A 19 4.08 -3.68 -14.52
C ARG A 19 5.06 -3.81 -13.37
N MET A 20 4.64 -4.41 -12.24
CA MET A 20 5.51 -4.72 -11.10
C MET A 20 6.61 -5.71 -11.48
N ASN A 21 6.28 -6.78 -12.23
CA ASN A 21 7.25 -7.78 -12.66
C ASN A 21 8.26 -7.22 -13.68
N GLU A 22 7.81 -6.40 -14.60
CA GLU A 22 8.67 -5.67 -15.54
C GLU A 22 9.63 -4.75 -14.80
N LEU A 23 9.15 -3.98 -13.82
CA LEU A 23 9.96 -3.08 -13.00
C LEU A 23 11.08 -3.84 -12.30
N VAL A 24 10.76 -4.90 -11.53
CA VAL A 24 11.78 -5.65 -10.77
C VAL A 24 12.75 -6.38 -11.69
N THR A 25 12.31 -6.75 -12.90
CA THR A 25 13.14 -7.43 -13.89
C THR A 25 14.12 -6.47 -14.56
N ASN A 26 13.61 -5.33 -15.04
CA ASN A 26 14.40 -4.36 -15.79
C ASN A 26 15.38 -3.60 -14.90
N MET A 27 15.02 -3.37 -13.65
CA MET A 27 15.88 -2.67 -12.67
C MET A 27 16.73 -3.63 -11.83
N ASP A 28 16.60 -4.94 -12.07
CA ASP A 28 17.28 -6.01 -11.34
C ASP A 28 17.12 -5.93 -9.82
N PHE A 29 15.89 -5.68 -9.38
CA PHE A 29 15.55 -5.68 -7.95
C PHE A 29 15.18 -7.10 -7.50
N ASP A 30 15.55 -7.45 -6.27
CA ASP A 30 15.22 -8.75 -5.67
C ASP A 30 13.77 -8.82 -5.17
N PHE A 31 13.20 -7.67 -4.81
CA PHE A 31 11.85 -7.57 -4.25
C PHE A 31 11.24 -6.18 -4.47
N ILE A 32 9.94 -6.10 -4.29
CA ILE A 32 9.16 -4.86 -4.30
C ILE A 32 8.36 -4.74 -3.01
N ILE A 33 8.22 -3.52 -2.52
CA ILE A 33 7.23 -3.14 -1.50
C ILE A 33 6.27 -2.16 -2.16
N SER A 34 4.99 -2.52 -2.21
CA SER A 34 3.96 -1.73 -2.85
C SER A 34 3.21 -0.89 -1.84
N VAL A 35 2.99 0.36 -2.23
CA VAL A 35 2.09 1.32 -1.60
C VAL A 35 1.32 1.98 -2.73
N ASP A 36 0.01 2.05 -2.63
CA ASP A 36 -0.81 2.68 -3.64
C ASP A 36 -0.68 4.21 -3.56
N GLY A 37 -0.78 4.90 -4.70
CA GLY A 37 -0.47 6.33 -4.78
C GLY A 37 -1.52 7.23 -4.08
N ASP A 38 -2.70 6.71 -3.84
CA ASP A 38 -3.81 7.30 -3.09
C ASP A 38 -3.73 7.04 -1.57
N ASP A 39 -2.86 6.12 -1.13
CA ASP A 39 -2.59 5.79 0.27
C ASP A 39 -1.49 6.71 0.86
N ILE A 40 -1.69 8.02 0.77
CA ILE A 40 -0.68 9.06 1.05
C ILE A 40 -0.16 9.08 2.49
N LEU A 41 -0.84 8.42 3.43
CA LEU A 41 -0.42 8.24 4.82
C LEU A 41 -0.16 6.77 5.17
N CYS A 42 0.29 5.98 4.19
CA CYS A 42 0.74 4.60 4.44
C CYS A 42 1.75 4.56 5.61
N ALA A 43 1.57 3.60 6.52
CA ALA A 43 2.34 3.53 7.76
C ALA A 43 3.82 3.17 7.50
N PRO A 44 4.80 4.07 7.81
CA PRO A 44 6.22 3.78 7.58
C PRO A 44 6.74 2.58 8.38
N GLU A 45 6.16 2.31 9.55
CA GLU A 45 6.49 1.12 10.33
C GLU A 45 6.00 -0.16 9.66
N GLY A 46 4.86 -0.14 8.98
CA GLY A 46 4.36 -1.26 8.17
C GLY A 46 5.33 -1.60 7.05
N ILE A 47 5.79 -0.58 6.30
CA ILE A 47 6.80 -0.74 5.26
C ILE A 47 8.07 -1.39 5.82
N ARG A 48 8.56 -0.93 6.99
CA ARG A 48 9.74 -1.52 7.65
C ARG A 48 9.50 -2.96 8.10
N GLN A 49 8.32 -3.29 8.59
CA GLN A 49 7.96 -4.66 8.97
C GLN A 49 7.99 -5.59 7.74
N VAL A 50 7.40 -5.16 6.61
CA VAL A 50 7.44 -5.89 5.34
C VAL A 50 8.88 -6.10 4.87
N TYR A 51 9.70 -5.03 4.85
CA TYR A 51 11.12 -5.10 4.50
C TYR A 51 11.88 -6.13 5.34
N ASN A 52 11.72 -6.07 6.67
CA ASN A 52 12.38 -7.00 7.58
C ASN A 52 11.93 -8.44 7.39
N SER A 53 10.67 -8.66 7.01
CA SER A 53 10.12 -9.99 6.72
C SER A 53 10.71 -10.57 5.43
N ILE A 54 10.83 -9.76 4.38
CA ILE A 54 11.48 -10.17 3.12
C ILE A 54 12.95 -10.53 3.38
N LYS A 55 13.65 -9.73 4.16
CA LYS A 55 15.07 -10.01 4.53
C LYS A 55 15.25 -11.32 5.32
N LYS A 56 14.21 -11.84 5.95
CA LYS A 56 14.17 -13.17 6.59
C LYS A 56 13.83 -14.31 5.63
N GLY A 57 13.62 -14.02 4.35
CA GLY A 57 13.35 -15.01 3.31
C GLY A 57 11.86 -15.24 3.01
N ASN A 58 10.94 -14.46 3.58
CA ASN A 58 9.54 -14.55 3.21
C ASN A 58 9.31 -13.89 1.84
N ASN A 59 8.48 -14.51 1.00
CA ASN A 59 8.33 -14.12 -0.40
C ASN A 59 7.08 -13.31 -0.72
N PHE A 60 6.04 -13.38 0.13
CA PHE A 60 4.81 -12.61 -0.01
C PHE A 60 4.32 -12.22 1.38
N ILE A 61 4.19 -10.93 1.62
CA ILE A 61 3.91 -10.36 2.93
C ILE A 61 2.87 -9.27 2.79
N LYS A 62 1.91 -9.23 3.73
CA LYS A 62 0.98 -8.10 3.89
C LYS A 62 0.96 -7.67 5.36
N THR A 63 0.82 -6.38 5.59
CA THR A 63 0.45 -5.88 6.91
C THR A 63 -1.06 -5.96 7.10
N THR A 64 -1.47 -6.22 8.34
CA THR A 64 -2.88 -6.25 8.79
C THR A 64 -3.04 -5.36 10.02
N SER A 65 -4.27 -5.13 10.44
CA SER A 65 -4.57 -4.32 11.63
C SER A 65 -4.05 -2.88 11.56
N TYR A 66 -3.85 -2.35 10.36
CA TYR A 66 -3.76 -0.93 10.11
C TYR A 66 -5.13 -0.44 9.59
N PRO A 67 -5.48 0.85 9.79
CA PRO A 67 -6.62 1.44 9.08
C PRO A 67 -6.51 1.25 7.57
N PHE A 68 -7.65 1.18 6.89
CA PHE A 68 -7.69 1.10 5.43
C PHE A 68 -6.92 2.29 4.81
N GLY A 69 -6.05 2.01 3.84
CA GLY A 69 -5.15 3.01 3.23
C GLY A 69 -3.84 3.26 3.99
N MET A 70 -3.57 2.52 5.09
CA MET A 70 -2.28 2.59 5.81
C MET A 70 -1.46 1.29 5.71
N ASN A 71 -1.97 0.29 5.02
CA ASN A 71 -1.33 -1.00 4.85
C ASN A 71 -0.21 -0.95 3.82
N SER A 72 0.67 -1.94 3.87
CA SER A 72 1.70 -2.18 2.86
C SER A 72 1.82 -3.66 2.55
N MET A 73 2.34 -3.95 1.37
CA MET A 73 2.54 -5.31 0.88
C MET A 73 3.92 -5.43 0.26
N GLY A 74 4.52 -6.62 0.35
CA GLY A 74 5.80 -6.88 -0.29
C GLY A 74 5.87 -8.25 -0.93
N MET A 75 6.63 -8.34 -2.02
CA MET A 75 6.81 -9.57 -2.78
C MET A 75 8.25 -9.68 -3.27
N SER A 76 8.79 -10.92 -3.27
CA SER A 76 10.03 -11.20 -3.98
C SER A 76 9.82 -11.26 -5.48
N LYS A 77 10.85 -10.95 -6.27
CA LYS A 77 10.88 -11.10 -7.73
C LYS A 77 10.46 -12.50 -8.16
N MET A 78 10.96 -13.52 -7.46
CA MET A 78 10.64 -14.92 -7.75
C MET A 78 9.15 -15.24 -7.51
N PHE A 79 8.57 -14.79 -6.40
CA PHE A 79 7.16 -15.00 -6.10
C PHE A 79 6.26 -14.33 -7.15
N LEU A 80 6.56 -13.06 -7.47
CA LEU A 80 5.83 -12.27 -8.45
C LEU A 80 5.85 -12.95 -9.83
N LYS A 81 7.03 -13.34 -10.30
CA LYS A 81 7.19 -14.06 -11.56
C LYS A 81 6.39 -15.37 -11.57
N ASN A 82 6.56 -16.22 -10.56
CA ASN A 82 5.89 -17.52 -10.49
C ASN A 82 4.36 -17.37 -10.43
N SER A 83 3.84 -16.34 -9.78
CA SER A 83 2.40 -16.06 -9.75
C SER A 83 1.86 -15.75 -11.15
N LEU A 84 2.57 -14.94 -11.92
CA LEU A 84 2.17 -14.58 -13.28
C LEU A 84 2.32 -15.77 -14.26
N ASP A 85 3.41 -16.52 -14.18
CA ASP A 85 3.68 -17.69 -15.07
C ASP A 85 2.59 -18.77 -14.94
N ASN A 86 1.91 -18.84 -13.80
CA ASN A 86 0.82 -19.80 -13.56
C ASN A 86 -0.54 -19.34 -14.13
N LEU A 87 -0.65 -18.12 -14.63
CA LEU A 87 -1.90 -17.55 -15.13
C LEU A 87 -1.93 -17.50 -16.66
N LYS A 88 -2.92 -18.19 -17.26
CA LYS A 88 -3.11 -18.14 -18.71
C LYS A 88 -3.62 -16.78 -19.17
N ASN A 89 -2.98 -16.24 -20.21
CA ASN A 89 -3.39 -14.98 -20.87
C ASN A 89 -3.43 -13.77 -19.92
N ILE A 90 -2.64 -13.77 -18.87
CA ILE A 90 -2.60 -12.63 -17.93
C ILE A 90 -2.17 -11.34 -18.63
N GLU A 91 -1.30 -11.44 -19.65
CA GLU A 91 -0.78 -10.31 -20.44
C GLU A 91 -1.86 -9.56 -21.23
N THR A 92 -2.97 -10.22 -21.53
CA THR A 92 -4.08 -9.63 -22.30
C THR A 92 -5.24 -9.18 -21.44
N ARG A 93 -5.13 -9.33 -20.12
CA ARG A 93 -6.19 -8.95 -19.18
C ARG A 93 -5.96 -7.54 -18.66
N ASP A 94 -7.06 -6.81 -18.54
CA ASP A 94 -7.10 -5.59 -17.76
C ASP A 94 -7.11 -5.96 -16.25
N VAL A 95 -6.08 -5.54 -15.52
CA VAL A 95 -5.88 -5.81 -14.10
C VAL A 95 -5.38 -4.53 -13.39
N GLU A 96 -6.02 -3.40 -13.67
CA GLU A 96 -5.74 -2.11 -13.03
C GLU A 96 -6.33 -2.03 -11.62
N THR A 97 -7.45 -2.70 -11.38
CA THR A 97 -8.11 -2.71 -10.08
C THR A 97 -8.33 -4.14 -9.60
N GLY A 98 -8.42 -4.31 -8.28
CA GLY A 98 -8.73 -5.62 -7.68
C GLY A 98 -7.72 -6.72 -7.98
N TRP A 99 -6.49 -6.38 -8.29
CA TRP A 99 -5.43 -7.30 -8.77
C TRP A 99 -4.94 -8.32 -7.73
N GLY A 100 -5.43 -8.25 -6.49
CA GLY A 100 -5.02 -9.18 -5.42
C GLY A 100 -5.25 -10.66 -5.72
N TRP A 101 -6.25 -11.00 -6.55
CA TRP A 101 -6.55 -12.38 -6.94
C TRP A 101 -5.43 -13.07 -7.76
N VAL A 102 -4.50 -12.28 -8.31
CA VAL A 102 -3.32 -12.80 -9.04
C VAL A 102 -2.39 -13.58 -8.12
N PHE A 103 -2.43 -13.28 -6.82
CA PHE A 103 -1.53 -13.83 -5.82
C PHE A 103 -2.24 -14.82 -4.91
N ASP A 104 -1.55 -15.92 -4.64
CA ASP A 104 -2.02 -16.99 -3.77
C ASP A 104 -1.93 -16.54 -2.30
N GLU A 105 -3.07 -16.17 -1.72
CA GLU A 105 -3.18 -15.68 -0.33
C GLU A 105 -2.71 -16.72 0.69
N ASP A 106 -2.80 -18.02 0.40
CA ASP A 106 -2.32 -19.08 1.29
C ASP A 106 -0.80 -19.04 1.48
N LYS A 107 -0.09 -18.36 0.60
CA LYS A 107 1.37 -18.13 0.69
C LYS A 107 1.74 -16.82 1.37
N CYS A 108 0.74 -16.05 1.80
CA CYS A 108 0.96 -14.75 2.39
C CYS A 108 1.34 -14.85 3.86
N VAL A 109 2.43 -14.19 4.24
CA VAL A 109 2.77 -13.95 5.64
C VAL A 109 2.10 -12.66 6.09
N LEU A 110 1.16 -12.77 7.02
CA LEU A 110 0.47 -11.62 7.59
C LEU A 110 1.24 -11.08 8.79
N ILE A 111 1.45 -9.77 8.82
CA ILE A 111 2.10 -9.07 9.93
C ILE A 111 1.10 -8.13 10.57
N ASP A 112 0.80 -8.39 11.84
CA ASP A 112 -0.11 -7.56 12.63
C ASP A 112 0.55 -6.22 12.98
N GLY A 113 -0.08 -5.12 12.58
CA GLY A 113 0.33 -3.75 12.90
C GLY A 113 0.01 -3.33 14.34
N GLY A 114 -0.85 -4.09 15.02
CA GLY A 114 -1.20 -3.83 16.43
C GLY A 114 -2.22 -2.73 16.64
N TYR A 115 -2.88 -2.24 15.60
CA TYR A 115 -3.97 -1.27 15.72
C TYR A 115 -5.32 -2.00 15.77
N PRO A 116 -6.24 -1.62 16.65
CA PRO A 116 -7.57 -2.20 16.68
C PRO A 116 -8.32 -1.83 15.38
N LYS A 117 -9.08 -2.79 14.85
CA LYS A 117 -9.95 -2.52 13.70
C LYS A 117 -10.97 -1.45 14.10
N ASP A 118 -11.00 -0.38 13.35
CA ASP A 118 -11.99 0.71 13.50
C ASP A 118 -12.51 1.08 12.12
N GLU A 119 -13.76 0.69 11.84
CA GLU A 119 -14.40 0.90 10.54
C GLU A 119 -14.69 2.39 10.24
N ARG A 120 -14.47 3.28 11.19
CA ARG A 120 -14.56 4.72 10.98
C ARG A 120 -13.32 5.29 10.27
N LEU A 121 -12.23 4.54 10.22
CA LEU A 121 -10.93 5.01 9.75
C LEU A 121 -10.67 4.57 8.31
N ARG A 122 -10.66 5.55 7.40
CA ARG A 122 -10.34 5.41 5.99
C ARG A 122 -9.27 6.43 5.62
N PHE A 123 -8.13 5.96 5.11
CA PHE A 123 -6.96 6.77 4.77
C PHE A 123 -6.52 6.59 3.32
N THR A 124 -7.47 6.46 2.40
CA THR A 124 -7.21 6.46 0.95
C THR A 124 -7.92 7.66 0.31
N LEU A 125 -7.34 8.21 -0.76
CA LEU A 125 -7.79 9.45 -1.42
C LEU A 125 -8.50 9.13 -2.73
N ASP A 126 -9.76 8.65 -2.68
CA ASP A 126 -10.55 8.28 -3.86
C ASP A 126 -11.62 9.33 -4.21
N TYR A 127 -12.15 10.04 -3.22
CA TYR A 127 -13.30 10.91 -3.34
C TYR A 127 -13.03 12.33 -2.83
N PRO A 128 -13.83 13.34 -3.24
CA PRO A 128 -13.67 14.72 -2.75
C PRO A 128 -13.69 14.85 -1.22
N ASP A 129 -14.46 14.00 -0.53
CA ASP A 129 -14.53 14.04 0.93
C ASP A 129 -13.28 13.46 1.61
N ASP A 130 -12.60 12.51 0.96
CA ASP A 130 -11.27 12.08 1.39
C ASP A 130 -10.27 13.25 1.31
N PHE A 131 -10.34 14.09 0.28
CA PHE A 131 -9.51 15.28 0.17
C PHE A 131 -9.75 16.26 1.34
N ILE A 132 -11.01 16.45 1.74
CA ILE A 132 -11.34 17.29 2.91
C ILE A 132 -10.76 16.67 4.19
N PHE A 133 -10.91 15.35 4.34
CA PHE A 133 -10.34 14.58 5.45
C PHE A 133 -8.81 14.76 5.54
N PHE A 134 -8.09 14.54 4.45
CA PHE A 134 -6.63 14.69 4.42
C PHE A 134 -6.18 16.12 4.69
N ASN A 135 -6.86 17.13 4.14
CA ASN A 135 -6.52 18.53 4.42
C ASN A 135 -6.62 18.87 5.91
N LYS A 136 -7.63 18.35 6.62
CA LYS A 136 -7.75 18.55 8.07
C LYS A 136 -6.60 17.91 8.85
N ILE A 137 -6.03 16.82 8.35
CA ILE A 137 -4.86 16.18 8.96
C ILE A 137 -3.59 16.96 8.64
N ILE A 138 -3.36 17.31 7.37
CA ILE A 138 -2.13 17.96 6.90
C ILE A 138 -1.98 19.38 7.47
N LEU A 139 -3.08 20.08 7.64
CA LEU A 139 -3.11 21.42 8.24
C LEU A 139 -3.07 21.42 9.79
N SER A 140 -2.93 20.25 10.41
CA SER A 140 -2.76 20.14 11.86
C SER A 140 -1.37 20.60 12.31
N ASP A 141 -1.20 20.87 13.61
CA ASP A 141 0.02 21.45 14.20
C ASP A 141 1.20 20.46 14.31
N PHE A 142 1.18 19.32 13.61
CA PHE A 142 2.29 18.37 13.61
C PHE A 142 2.93 18.22 12.22
N ASP A 143 4.24 17.98 12.22
CA ASP A 143 4.96 17.68 10.99
C ASP A 143 4.58 16.28 10.46
N ILE A 144 3.78 16.26 9.39
CA ILE A 144 3.26 15.05 8.76
C ILE A 144 4.37 14.11 8.27
N THR A 145 5.57 14.61 8.00
CA THR A 145 6.70 13.82 7.49
C THR A 145 7.42 13.02 8.57
N SER A 146 7.25 13.39 9.83
CA SER A 146 7.94 12.78 10.98
C SER A 146 7.01 12.22 12.06
N VAL A 147 5.72 12.50 11.97
CA VAL A 147 4.72 12.06 12.95
C VAL A 147 4.52 10.55 12.91
N LYS A 148 4.29 9.94 14.07
CA LYS A 148 3.99 8.50 14.17
C LYS A 148 2.55 8.21 13.72
N THR A 149 2.35 7.08 13.05
CA THR A 149 1.02 6.59 12.63
C THR A 149 -0.01 6.64 13.75
N LYS A 150 0.38 6.18 14.96
CA LYS A 150 -0.49 6.24 16.13
C LYS A 150 -0.98 7.66 16.46
N THR A 151 -0.10 8.65 16.36
CA THR A 151 -0.45 10.04 16.64
C THR A 151 -1.47 10.58 15.63
N ILE A 152 -1.33 10.21 14.36
CA ILE A 152 -2.30 10.57 13.31
C ILE A 152 -3.67 9.93 13.62
N ILE A 153 -3.69 8.65 13.93
CA ILE A 153 -4.93 7.92 14.26
C ILE A 153 -5.62 8.53 15.48
N ASP A 154 -4.86 8.73 16.56
CA ASP A 154 -5.39 9.34 17.80
C ASP A 154 -5.94 10.77 17.54
N HIS A 155 -5.26 11.56 16.70
CA HIS A 155 -5.71 12.89 16.31
C HIS A 155 -7.03 12.85 15.54
N VAL A 156 -7.15 11.95 14.56
CA VAL A 156 -8.37 11.77 13.75
C VAL A 156 -9.54 11.36 14.63
N LEU A 157 -9.32 10.43 15.54
CA LEU A 157 -10.37 9.96 16.46
C LEU A 157 -10.79 11.03 17.45
N LYS A 158 -9.82 11.70 18.10
CA LYS A 158 -10.06 12.75 19.11
C LYS A 158 -10.84 13.92 18.56
N ASN A 159 -10.50 14.37 17.35
CA ASN A 159 -11.10 15.54 16.70
C ASN A 159 -12.28 15.14 15.76
N ARG A 160 -12.66 13.86 15.72
CA ARG A 160 -13.74 13.33 14.90
C ARG A 160 -13.59 13.65 13.40
N ILE A 161 -12.35 13.78 12.90
CA ILE A 161 -12.07 14.09 11.50
C ILE A 161 -12.61 12.98 10.58
N PHE A 162 -12.70 11.74 11.05
CA PHE A 162 -13.31 10.62 10.35
C PHE A 162 -14.76 10.89 9.88
N SER A 163 -15.45 11.84 10.47
CA SER A 163 -16.82 12.20 10.04
C SER A 163 -16.89 12.79 8.64
N GLU A 164 -15.77 13.20 8.06
CA GLU A 164 -15.71 13.74 6.70
C GLU A 164 -15.95 12.66 5.63
N ASN A 165 -15.47 11.45 5.88
CA ASN A 165 -15.49 10.36 4.90
C ASN A 165 -16.01 9.00 5.41
N ILE A 166 -16.60 8.95 6.61
CA ILE A 166 -17.06 7.69 7.24
C ILE A 166 -18.08 6.90 6.41
N TYR A 167 -18.89 7.57 5.62
CA TYR A 167 -19.92 6.93 4.79
C TYR A 167 -19.37 6.33 3.48
N LEU A 168 -18.07 6.47 3.25
CA LEU A 168 -17.37 5.85 2.10
C LEU A 168 -16.80 4.46 2.43
N ASN A 169 -16.91 4.00 3.69
CA ASN A 169 -16.41 2.69 4.15
C ASN A 169 -17.39 1.56 3.88
#